data_ca69bc07a98cfcd63b78d2240b4891fc
#
_entry.id   ca69bc07a98cfcd63b78d2240b4891fc
#
_cell.length_a   1.000
_cell.length_b   1.000
_cell.length_c   1.000
_cell.angle_alpha   90.00
_cell.angle_beta   90.00
_cell.angle_gamma   90.00
#
_symmetry.space_group_name_H-M   'P 1'
#
loop_
_entity.id
_entity.type
_entity.pdbx_description
1 polymer ?
#
loop_
_entity_poly.entity_id
_entity_poly.type
_entity_poly.pdbx_seq_one_letter_code
_entity_poly.pdbx_strand_id
1 'polypeptide(L)'
;MKRSYMTAILFILVLAFGLTACGGAKNNKENASGQTSESGTSLSAEPGDDKEAADLYQKLMQKEEDIQSANAKLWEKLFLTIDKDQVVSGDNNNYGDFLLKAIEAAKDQFTADELKILNDGAGQIREIEEKLMALEEKYPDCVKMPGEGESTAAGNAGSGQEKFPDFQGKDLDGKEVNSSELFSGNTVTVVNFWFTTCKPCVGELADLDALNQELAQKGGAVVGINAFTLDGDEGAIAEAKEILSKKGAAYQNLWFDSDSDAGRFTAGLYAFPTTYVVDQNGNIVGEPIVGAVTSPEQTKALNALIEQALATCKRNPRPV
;
A
#
# COMPACT_ATOMS: atom_id res chain seq x y z
N MET A 1 -14.30 25.24 -10.14
CA MET A 1 -14.13 24.74 -8.77
C MET A 1 -12.80 24.00 -8.77
N LYS A 2 -11.78 24.56 -8.13
CA LYS A 2 -10.45 23.92 -8.07
C LYS A 2 -10.51 22.80 -7.03
N ARG A 3 -10.37 21.56 -7.45
CA ARG A 3 -10.18 20.41 -6.55
C ARG A 3 -8.74 20.45 -6.05
N SER A 4 -8.58 20.65 -4.74
CA SER A 4 -7.31 20.55 -4.04
C SER A 4 -7.04 19.07 -3.80
N TYR A 5 -6.13 18.48 -4.55
CA TYR A 5 -5.63 17.13 -4.29
C TYR A 5 -4.46 17.26 -3.32
N MET A 6 -4.76 17.09 -2.03
CA MET A 6 -3.74 16.96 -1.01
C MET A 6 -3.34 15.48 -0.95
N THR A 7 -2.43 15.09 -1.82
CA THR A 7 -1.82 13.76 -1.80
C THR A 7 -0.71 13.78 -0.76
N ALA A 8 -1.00 13.29 0.44
CA ALA A 8 0.02 13.03 1.45
C ALA A 8 0.71 11.71 1.09
N ILE A 9 1.83 11.79 0.38
CA ILE A 9 2.69 10.66 0.08
C ILE A 9 3.45 10.31 1.36
N LEU A 10 3.07 9.20 2.00
CA LEU A 10 3.79 8.63 3.14
C LEU A 10 4.55 7.41 2.65
N PHE A 11 5.85 7.58 2.39
CA PHE A 11 6.71 6.49 1.91
C PHE A 11 7.04 5.49 3.01
N ILE A 12 6.96 4.22 2.65
CA ILE A 12 7.30 3.07 3.47
C ILE A 12 8.70 2.62 3.10
N LEU A 13 9.57 2.60 4.10
CA LEU A 13 10.90 2.00 4.00
C LEU A 13 10.76 0.49 4.24
N VAL A 14 10.85 -0.28 3.16
CA VAL A 14 10.98 -1.75 3.26
C VAL A 14 12.45 -2.08 3.47
N LEU A 15 12.81 -2.48 4.68
CA LEU A 15 14.13 -3.03 5.00
C LEU A 15 14.11 -4.54 4.80
N ALA A 16 14.54 -4.98 3.62
CA ALA A 16 14.88 -6.38 3.42
C ALA A 16 16.28 -6.66 3.96
N PHE A 17 16.40 -7.32 5.11
CA PHE A 17 17.65 -7.88 5.59
C PHE A 17 17.88 -9.26 4.94
N GLY A 18 18.72 -9.29 3.92
CA GLY A 18 19.32 -10.52 3.41
C GLY A 18 20.79 -10.60 3.81
N LEU A 19 21.07 -11.26 4.91
CA LEU A 19 22.43 -11.68 5.28
C LEU A 19 22.68 -13.07 4.73
N THR A 20 23.61 -13.22 3.78
CA THR A 20 24.42 -14.43 3.72
C THR A 20 25.82 -14.10 3.23
N ALA A 21 26.74 -14.46 4.07
CA ALA A 21 28.17 -14.36 3.88
C ALA A 21 28.76 -15.58 3.16
N CYS A 22 29.97 -15.39 2.67
CA CYS A 22 31.04 -16.31 2.34
C CYS A 22 31.11 -16.90 0.92
N GLY A 23 32.04 -16.40 0.14
CA GLY A 23 33.32 -17.11 0.01
C GLY A 23 33.70 -17.41 -1.42
N GLY A 24 34.83 -16.84 -1.91
CA GLY A 24 35.70 -17.56 -2.85
C GLY A 24 35.84 -16.95 -4.25
N ALA A 25 36.93 -16.24 -4.42
CA ALA A 25 37.46 -15.77 -5.68
C ALA A 25 37.74 -16.88 -6.68
N LYS A 26 37.52 -16.62 -7.98
CA LYS A 26 38.51 -16.86 -9.06
C LYS A 26 38.01 -16.22 -10.37
N ASN A 27 38.95 -15.49 -10.97
CA ASN A 27 38.91 -14.96 -12.33
C ASN A 27 38.62 -16.03 -13.38
N ASN A 28 37.80 -15.72 -14.38
CA ASN A 28 38.24 -15.87 -15.77
C ASN A 28 37.42 -15.02 -16.74
N LYS A 29 38.13 -14.38 -17.68
CA LYS A 29 37.59 -13.69 -18.86
C LYS A 29 37.07 -14.76 -19.82
N GLU A 30 35.95 -14.51 -20.48
CA GLU A 30 35.86 -14.50 -21.94
C GLU A 30 34.42 -14.29 -22.44
N ASN A 31 34.34 -13.40 -23.32
CA ASN A 31 33.43 -13.01 -24.38
C ASN A 31 32.41 -14.07 -24.86
N ALA A 32 31.12 -13.72 -24.91
CA ALA A 32 30.25 -14.08 -26.04
C ALA A 32 28.95 -13.25 -25.99
N SER A 33 28.71 -12.56 -27.10
CA SER A 33 27.50 -11.81 -27.47
C SER A 33 26.23 -12.68 -27.42
N GLY A 34 25.19 -12.17 -26.77
CA GLY A 34 23.83 -12.65 -26.87
C GLY A 34 22.88 -11.46 -26.74
N GLN A 35 22.47 -10.92 -27.89
CA GLN A 35 21.41 -9.91 -27.96
C GLN A 35 20.09 -10.54 -27.54
N THR A 36 19.59 -10.18 -26.37
CA THR A 36 18.17 -10.20 -26.05
C THR A 36 17.67 -8.78 -26.11
N SER A 37 16.79 -8.51 -27.07
CA SER A 37 16.14 -7.24 -27.26
C SER A 37 15.20 -6.94 -26.10
N GLU A 38 15.67 -6.23 -25.09
CA GLU A 38 14.81 -5.49 -24.18
C GLU A 38 14.27 -4.30 -24.93
N SER A 39 12.95 -4.29 -25.15
CA SER A 39 12.22 -3.11 -25.59
C SER A 39 12.24 -2.08 -24.46
N GLY A 40 13.37 -1.39 -24.32
CA GLY A 40 13.57 -0.34 -23.34
C GLY A 40 12.79 0.90 -23.73
N THR A 41 11.59 1.07 -23.19
CA THR A 41 10.94 2.39 -23.21
C THR A 41 11.83 3.34 -22.40
N SER A 42 12.47 4.28 -23.07
CA SER A 42 13.33 5.27 -22.42
C SER A 42 12.50 6.11 -21.46
N LEU A 43 12.95 6.29 -20.22
CA LEU A 43 12.32 7.15 -19.20
C LEU A 43 12.18 8.62 -19.62
N SER A 44 12.69 8.98 -20.80
CA SER A 44 12.62 10.32 -21.40
C SER A 44 11.69 10.41 -22.62
N ALA A 45 11.11 9.29 -23.08
CA ALA A 45 10.18 9.30 -24.22
C ALA A 45 8.77 9.70 -23.75
N GLU A 46 8.11 10.60 -24.45
CA GLU A 46 6.69 10.89 -24.23
C GLU A 46 5.86 9.66 -24.63
N PRO A 47 4.95 9.18 -23.75
CA PRO A 47 4.09 8.05 -24.08
C PRO A 47 3.10 8.42 -25.20
N GLY A 48 2.79 7.46 -26.07
CA GLY A 48 1.88 7.63 -27.18
C GLY A 48 0.43 7.33 -26.85
N ASP A 49 0.17 6.60 -25.76
CA ASP A 49 -1.17 6.22 -25.29
C ASP A 49 -1.20 6.05 -23.76
N ASP A 50 -2.41 5.81 -23.20
CA ASP A 50 -2.64 5.65 -21.76
C ASP A 50 -1.89 4.44 -21.17
N LYS A 51 -1.70 3.38 -21.95
CA LYS A 51 -0.98 2.18 -21.50
C LYS A 51 0.52 2.45 -21.38
N GLU A 52 1.11 3.09 -22.38
CA GLU A 52 2.52 3.50 -22.30
C GLU A 52 2.74 4.51 -21.17
N ALA A 53 1.75 5.38 -20.92
CA ALA A 53 1.77 6.32 -19.80
C ALA A 53 1.72 5.59 -18.45
N ALA A 54 0.86 4.59 -18.29
CA ALA A 54 0.79 3.77 -17.08
C ALA A 54 2.10 2.98 -16.85
N ASP A 55 2.65 2.37 -17.89
CA ASP A 55 3.93 1.65 -17.80
C ASP A 55 5.09 2.60 -17.42
N LEU A 56 5.09 3.83 -17.94
CA LEU A 56 6.09 4.84 -17.58
C LEU A 56 5.89 5.32 -16.15
N TYR A 57 4.66 5.54 -15.72
CA TYR A 57 4.30 5.93 -14.37
C TYR A 57 4.85 4.92 -13.34
N GLN A 58 4.59 3.63 -13.54
CA GLN A 58 5.10 2.55 -12.70
C GLN A 58 6.64 2.52 -12.62
N LYS A 59 7.31 2.70 -13.76
CA LYS A 59 8.78 2.75 -13.80
C LYS A 59 9.36 3.96 -13.06
N LEU A 60 8.66 5.08 -13.09
CA LEU A 60 9.07 6.28 -12.36
C LEU A 60 8.89 6.07 -10.85
N MET A 61 7.77 5.50 -10.41
CA MET A 61 7.52 5.14 -9.01
C MET A 61 8.57 4.15 -8.49
N GLN A 62 8.86 3.09 -9.25
CA GLN A 62 9.89 2.12 -8.89
C GLN A 62 11.27 2.78 -8.75
N LYS A 63 11.60 3.73 -9.62
CA LYS A 63 12.87 4.45 -9.53
C LYS A 63 12.99 5.32 -8.29
N GLU A 64 11.89 5.92 -7.81
CA GLU A 64 11.88 6.61 -6.51
C GLU A 64 12.18 5.66 -5.36
N GLU A 65 11.53 4.50 -5.35
CA GLU A 65 11.77 3.45 -4.36
C GLU A 65 13.23 3.00 -4.39
N ASP A 66 13.79 2.77 -5.57
CA ASP A 66 15.20 2.38 -5.75
C ASP A 66 16.16 3.43 -5.18
N ILE A 67 15.88 4.74 -5.36
CA ILE A 67 16.70 5.83 -4.82
C ILE A 67 16.68 5.81 -3.30
N GLN A 68 15.55 5.61 -2.68
CA GLN A 68 15.42 5.58 -1.22
C GLN A 68 15.99 4.29 -0.63
N SER A 69 15.72 3.14 -1.24
CA SER A 69 16.20 1.84 -0.78
C SER A 69 17.72 1.72 -0.85
N ALA A 70 18.37 2.31 -1.86
CA ALA A 70 19.83 2.32 -2.00
C ALA A 70 20.57 2.91 -0.78
N ASN A 71 19.93 3.82 -0.03
CA ASN A 71 20.46 4.46 1.15
C ASN A 71 19.44 4.45 2.31
N ALA A 72 18.70 3.36 2.49
CA ALA A 72 17.55 3.25 3.39
C ALA A 72 17.82 3.78 4.82
N LYS A 73 18.95 3.40 5.44
CA LYS A 73 19.32 3.87 6.79
C LYS A 73 19.55 5.38 6.88
N LEU A 74 20.00 5.99 5.78
CA LEU A 74 20.24 7.43 5.73
C LEU A 74 18.92 8.19 5.60
N TRP A 75 17.99 7.70 4.77
CA TRP A 75 16.64 8.23 4.67
C TRP A 75 15.86 8.05 5.97
N GLU A 76 15.95 6.89 6.61
CA GLU A 76 15.38 6.64 7.95
C GLU A 76 15.87 7.66 8.97
N LYS A 77 17.18 7.90 9.03
CA LYS A 77 17.78 8.92 9.91
C LYS A 77 17.18 10.31 9.64
N LEU A 78 16.99 10.70 8.36
CA LEU A 78 16.34 11.95 7.99
C LEU A 78 14.90 11.99 8.50
N PHE A 79 14.09 10.97 8.24
CA PHE A 79 12.68 10.94 8.64
C PHE A 79 12.46 10.96 10.16
N LEU A 80 13.40 10.41 10.92
CA LEU A 80 13.37 10.47 12.39
C LEU A 80 13.68 11.87 12.94
N THR A 81 14.34 12.72 12.16
CA THR A 81 14.72 14.09 12.55
C THR A 81 13.71 15.15 12.14
N ILE A 82 12.76 14.82 11.27
CA ILE A 82 11.76 15.77 10.79
C ILE A 82 10.78 16.11 11.91
N ASP A 83 10.76 17.38 12.29
CA ASP A 83 9.69 17.93 13.13
C ASP A 83 8.45 18.16 12.29
N LYS A 84 7.39 17.37 12.55
CA LYS A 84 6.16 17.35 11.76
C LYS A 84 5.44 18.70 11.71
N ASP A 85 5.64 19.54 12.73
CA ASP A 85 4.99 20.85 12.81
C ASP A 85 5.68 21.92 11.94
N GLN A 86 6.93 21.70 11.52
CA GLN A 86 7.68 22.65 10.71
C GLN A 86 7.63 22.40 9.19
N VAL A 87 7.22 21.21 8.77
CA VAL A 87 7.33 20.80 7.35
C VAL A 87 6.00 20.84 6.59
N VAL A 88 4.86 21.01 7.28
CA VAL A 88 3.50 20.96 6.71
C VAL A 88 3.12 22.22 5.90
N SER A 89 3.94 23.26 5.87
CA SER A 89 3.65 24.52 5.18
C SER A 89 4.40 24.65 3.85
N GLY A 90 3.95 23.98 2.81
CA GLY A 90 4.49 24.16 1.46
C GLY A 90 3.44 24.03 0.38
N ASP A 91 3.24 25.11 -0.40
CA ASP A 91 2.28 25.19 -1.51
C ASP A 91 2.62 24.33 -2.75
N ASN A 92 3.61 23.43 -2.66
CA ASN A 92 4.05 22.59 -3.76
C ASN A 92 3.77 21.11 -3.48
N ASN A 93 3.01 20.48 -4.34
CA ASN A 93 2.65 19.05 -4.30
C ASN A 93 3.83 18.11 -4.67
N ASN A 94 5.07 18.59 -4.75
CA ASN A 94 6.23 17.80 -5.17
C ASN A 94 6.95 17.24 -3.93
N TYR A 95 7.01 15.91 -3.85
CA TYR A 95 7.63 15.21 -2.72
C TYR A 95 9.14 15.47 -2.61
N GLY A 96 9.85 15.60 -3.73
CA GLY A 96 11.26 15.95 -3.73
C GLY A 96 11.54 17.34 -3.14
N ASP A 97 10.66 18.32 -3.37
CA ASP A 97 10.75 19.63 -2.75
C ASP A 97 10.57 19.57 -1.23
N PHE A 98 9.65 18.69 -0.76
CA PHE A 98 9.49 18.40 0.66
C PHE A 98 10.78 17.80 1.24
N LEU A 99 11.38 16.79 0.59
CA LEU A 99 12.62 16.16 1.04
C LEU A 99 13.77 17.16 1.11
N LEU A 100 13.94 18.03 0.10
CA LEU A 100 14.99 19.05 0.10
C LEU A 100 14.85 20.03 1.27
N LYS A 101 13.62 20.45 1.59
CA LYS A 101 13.35 21.30 2.77
C LYS A 101 13.65 20.57 4.09
N ALA A 102 13.29 19.29 4.18
CA ALA A 102 13.56 18.46 5.35
C ALA A 102 15.08 18.27 5.56
N ILE A 103 15.83 18.02 4.50
CA ILE A 103 17.31 17.90 4.53
C ILE A 103 17.94 19.21 5.02
N GLU A 104 17.52 20.35 4.47
CA GLU A 104 18.03 21.65 4.89
C GLU A 104 17.73 21.95 6.37
N ALA A 105 16.52 21.62 6.83
CA ALA A 105 16.12 21.80 8.24
C ALA A 105 16.94 20.92 9.20
N ALA A 106 17.35 19.74 8.77
CA ALA A 106 18.07 18.76 9.58
C ALA A 106 19.59 18.71 9.31
N LYS A 107 20.13 19.62 8.50
CA LYS A 107 21.49 19.56 7.96
C LYS A 107 22.60 19.39 9.00
N ASP A 108 22.44 19.98 10.18
CA ASP A 108 23.42 19.93 11.26
C ASP A 108 23.58 18.53 11.90
N GLN A 109 22.68 17.59 11.54
CA GLN A 109 22.68 16.22 12.04
C GLN A 109 23.37 15.24 11.08
N PHE A 110 23.86 15.73 9.93
CA PHE A 110 24.44 14.91 8.86
C PHE A 110 25.86 15.39 8.52
N THR A 111 26.69 14.44 8.08
CA THR A 111 27.99 14.75 7.49
C THR A 111 27.84 15.35 6.09
N ALA A 112 28.89 15.97 5.56
CA ALA A 112 28.88 16.53 4.21
C ALA A 112 28.60 15.46 3.12
N ASP A 113 29.13 14.24 3.30
CA ASP A 113 28.91 13.13 2.37
C ASP A 113 27.46 12.62 2.46
N GLU A 114 26.90 12.50 3.66
CA GLU A 114 25.49 12.13 3.87
C GLU A 114 24.56 13.17 3.25
N LEU A 115 24.83 14.46 3.46
CA LEU A 115 24.04 15.54 2.86
C LEU A 115 24.10 15.51 1.33
N LYS A 116 25.27 15.19 0.77
CA LYS A 116 25.39 15.05 -0.68
C LYS A 116 24.51 13.94 -1.21
N ILE A 117 24.54 12.75 -0.59
CA ILE A 117 23.69 11.59 -0.99
C ILE A 117 22.21 11.94 -0.89
N LEU A 118 21.79 12.56 0.23
CA LEU A 118 20.39 12.95 0.44
C LEU A 118 19.93 14.00 -0.58
N ASN A 119 20.71 15.05 -0.82
CA ASN A 119 20.36 16.09 -1.78
C ASN A 119 20.34 15.57 -3.22
N ASP A 120 21.31 14.73 -3.61
CA ASP A 120 21.33 14.11 -4.94
C ASP A 120 20.09 13.21 -5.14
N GLY A 121 19.72 12.43 -4.12
CA GLY A 121 18.52 11.59 -4.14
C GLY A 121 17.23 12.40 -4.18
N ALA A 122 17.07 13.39 -3.31
CA ALA A 122 15.89 14.26 -3.27
C ALA A 122 15.72 15.06 -4.58
N GLY A 123 16.84 15.50 -5.19
CA GLY A 123 16.83 16.16 -6.49
C GLY A 123 16.32 15.24 -7.61
N GLN A 124 16.74 13.98 -7.62
CA GLN A 124 16.23 12.98 -8.58
C GLN A 124 14.73 12.68 -8.37
N ILE A 125 14.30 12.53 -7.10
CA ILE A 125 12.90 12.34 -6.75
C ILE A 125 12.07 13.54 -7.23
N ARG A 126 12.54 14.77 -7.04
CA ARG A 126 11.85 15.96 -7.53
C ARG A 126 11.60 15.93 -9.03
N GLU A 127 12.63 15.53 -9.82
CA GLU A 127 12.51 15.41 -11.28
C GLU A 127 11.54 14.28 -11.69
N ILE A 128 11.47 13.20 -10.91
CA ILE A 128 10.51 12.11 -11.12
C ILE A 128 9.11 12.59 -10.84
N GLU A 129 8.87 13.25 -9.73
CA GLU A 129 7.59 13.83 -9.34
C GLU A 129 7.05 14.85 -10.36
N GLU A 130 7.92 15.70 -10.92
CA GLU A 130 7.55 16.60 -12.01
C GLU A 130 7.03 15.84 -13.24
N LYS A 131 7.63 14.68 -13.56
CA LYS A 131 7.17 13.83 -14.67
C LYS A 131 5.88 13.09 -14.33
N LEU A 132 5.73 12.60 -13.09
CA LEU A 132 4.51 11.96 -12.62
C LEU A 132 3.34 12.93 -12.70
N MET A 133 3.48 14.16 -12.20
CA MET A 133 2.45 15.20 -12.30
C MET A 133 2.09 15.53 -13.77
N ALA A 134 3.08 15.60 -14.67
CA ALA A 134 2.83 15.85 -16.09
C ALA A 134 2.09 14.67 -16.75
N LEU A 135 2.39 13.43 -16.35
CA LEU A 135 1.66 12.24 -16.81
C LEU A 135 0.22 12.25 -16.30
N GLU A 136 -0.01 12.54 -15.03
CA GLU A 136 -1.35 12.64 -14.44
C GLU A 136 -2.22 13.72 -15.11
N GLU A 137 -1.63 14.86 -15.45
CA GLU A 137 -2.35 15.93 -16.15
C GLU A 137 -2.72 15.52 -17.58
N LYS A 138 -1.79 14.86 -18.31
CA LYS A 138 -1.97 14.51 -19.71
C LYS A 138 -2.74 13.21 -19.91
N TYR A 139 -2.55 12.25 -19.01
CA TYR A 139 -3.12 10.89 -19.02
C TYR A 139 -3.74 10.58 -17.67
N PRO A 140 -4.90 11.15 -17.33
CA PRO A 140 -5.50 10.99 -15.99
C PRO A 140 -5.83 9.53 -15.63
N ASP A 141 -5.84 8.63 -16.61
CA ASP A 141 -6.04 7.21 -16.40
C ASP A 141 -4.73 6.42 -16.20
N CYS A 142 -3.55 7.06 -16.34
CA CYS A 142 -2.26 6.41 -16.11
C CYS A 142 -2.00 6.05 -14.64
N VAL A 143 -2.69 6.70 -13.72
CA VAL A 143 -2.67 6.42 -12.27
C VAL A 143 -3.51 5.19 -11.93
N LYS A 144 -4.40 4.78 -12.85
CA LYS A 144 -5.17 3.54 -12.68
C LYS A 144 -4.22 2.36 -12.86
N MET A 145 -4.10 1.55 -11.80
CA MET A 145 -3.24 0.37 -11.82
C MET A 145 -3.62 -0.55 -12.98
N PRO A 146 -2.66 -1.29 -13.58
CA PRO A 146 -2.97 -2.39 -14.49
C PRO A 146 -3.79 -3.43 -13.72
N GLY A 147 -5.09 -3.42 -13.91
CA GLY A 147 -6.09 -4.22 -13.19
C GLY A 147 -7.43 -3.52 -13.02
N GLU A 148 -7.47 -2.18 -13.06
CA GLU A 148 -8.74 -1.42 -13.00
C GLU A 148 -9.47 -1.34 -14.34
N GLY A 149 -8.92 -1.87 -15.44
CA GLY A 149 -9.49 -1.67 -16.77
C GLY A 149 -9.60 -2.87 -17.69
N GLU A 150 -9.07 -4.04 -17.37
CA GLU A 150 -9.27 -5.24 -18.21
C GLU A 150 -9.43 -6.51 -17.38
N SER A 151 -10.60 -6.66 -16.76
CA SER A 151 -11.12 -7.99 -16.49
C SER A 151 -11.49 -8.60 -17.85
N THR A 152 -10.62 -9.43 -18.43
CA THR A 152 -11.02 -10.38 -19.46
C THR A 152 -11.91 -11.44 -18.82
N ALA A 153 -13.10 -11.01 -18.40
CA ALA A 153 -14.17 -11.93 -18.07
C ALA A 153 -14.90 -12.27 -19.36
N ALA A 154 -14.51 -13.38 -19.98
CA ALA A 154 -15.47 -14.14 -20.76
C ALA A 154 -16.51 -14.70 -19.78
N GLY A 155 -17.65 -14.06 -19.68
CA GLY A 155 -18.83 -14.67 -19.06
C GLY A 155 -19.63 -13.79 -18.11
N ASN A 156 -20.64 -13.19 -18.66
CA ASN A 156 -21.91 -12.77 -18.08
C ASN A 156 -22.03 -11.31 -17.60
N ALA A 157 -22.72 -10.55 -18.42
CA ALA A 157 -23.23 -9.21 -18.11
C ALA A 157 -24.18 -9.23 -16.90
N GLY A 158 -23.75 -8.59 -15.80
CA GLY A 158 -24.61 -8.39 -14.62
C GLY A 158 -23.89 -7.52 -13.58
N SER A 159 -24.21 -6.22 -13.51
CA SER A 159 -23.87 -5.24 -12.46
C SER A 159 -22.40 -5.28 -11.98
N GLY A 160 -21.55 -4.41 -12.54
CA GLY A 160 -20.14 -4.32 -12.23
C GLY A 160 -19.87 -3.83 -10.79
N GLN A 161 -19.76 -4.75 -9.86
CA GLN A 161 -19.13 -4.56 -8.56
C GLN A 161 -17.77 -5.23 -8.60
N GLU A 162 -16.73 -4.48 -8.25
CA GLU A 162 -15.38 -4.98 -8.17
C GLU A 162 -15.27 -6.05 -7.08
N LYS A 163 -14.54 -7.13 -7.37
CA LYS A 163 -14.31 -8.23 -6.42
C LYS A 163 -13.02 -7.99 -5.63
N PHE A 164 -13.09 -8.23 -4.33
CA PHE A 164 -11.87 -8.39 -3.56
C PHE A 164 -11.11 -9.63 -4.06
N PRO A 165 -9.77 -9.56 -4.20
CA PRO A 165 -8.99 -10.69 -4.72
C PRO A 165 -9.20 -11.97 -3.93
N ASP A 166 -9.27 -13.10 -4.62
CA ASP A 166 -9.34 -14.40 -3.97
C ASP A 166 -7.99 -14.74 -3.32
N PHE A 167 -8.03 -15.36 -2.13
CA PHE A 167 -6.84 -15.81 -1.42
C PHE A 167 -7.05 -17.12 -0.67
N GLN A 168 -5.94 -17.83 -0.50
CA GLN A 168 -5.72 -18.85 0.49
C GLN A 168 -4.63 -18.32 1.43
N GLY A 169 -4.90 -18.27 2.70
CA GLY A 169 -3.97 -17.69 3.66
C GLY A 169 -4.11 -18.33 5.03
N LYS A 170 -3.48 -17.74 6.02
CA LYS A 170 -3.56 -18.17 7.42
C LYS A 170 -3.77 -16.97 8.32
N ASP A 171 -4.35 -17.21 9.48
CA ASP A 171 -4.29 -16.21 10.54
C ASP A 171 -2.89 -16.23 11.22
N LEU A 172 -2.66 -15.28 12.12
CA LEU A 172 -1.36 -15.19 12.78
C LEU A 172 -1.06 -16.39 13.70
N ASP A 173 -2.06 -17.22 14.02
CA ASP A 173 -1.89 -18.48 14.78
C ASP A 173 -1.69 -19.70 13.88
N GLY A 174 -1.68 -19.51 12.56
CA GLY A 174 -1.42 -20.53 11.55
C GLY A 174 -2.67 -21.31 11.12
N LYS A 175 -3.87 -20.90 11.53
CA LYS A 175 -5.12 -21.50 11.08
C LYS A 175 -5.41 -21.05 9.65
N GLU A 176 -5.73 -22.00 8.76
CA GLU A 176 -6.07 -21.72 7.38
C GLU A 176 -7.35 -20.90 7.24
N VAL A 177 -7.32 -19.94 6.33
CA VAL A 177 -8.44 -19.05 5.98
C VAL A 177 -8.45 -18.87 4.48
N ASN A 178 -9.64 -18.97 3.88
CA ASN A 178 -9.82 -18.64 2.47
C ASN A 178 -10.86 -17.52 2.28
N SER A 179 -10.70 -16.73 1.24
CA SER A 179 -11.55 -15.56 0.94
C SER A 179 -13.02 -15.93 0.79
N SER A 180 -13.32 -17.03 0.11
CA SER A 180 -14.69 -17.47 -0.17
C SER A 180 -15.46 -17.79 1.11
N GLU A 181 -14.85 -18.54 2.04
CA GLU A 181 -15.46 -18.87 3.35
C GLU A 181 -15.53 -17.64 4.25
N LEU A 182 -14.47 -16.81 4.24
CA LEU A 182 -14.43 -15.59 5.04
C LEU A 182 -15.59 -14.66 4.68
N PHE A 183 -15.71 -14.31 3.39
CA PHE A 183 -16.74 -13.37 2.97
C PHE A 183 -18.15 -13.98 3.04
N SER A 184 -18.30 -15.23 2.60
CA SER A 184 -19.61 -15.89 2.70
C SER A 184 -20.02 -16.18 4.14
N GLY A 185 -19.09 -16.28 5.08
CA GLY A 185 -19.35 -16.43 6.52
C GLY A 185 -19.88 -15.16 7.19
N ASN A 186 -19.65 -14.00 6.61
CA ASN A 186 -20.00 -12.69 7.16
C ASN A 186 -21.04 -11.95 6.33
N THR A 187 -21.92 -11.18 6.97
CA THR A 187 -22.85 -10.27 6.28
C THR A 187 -22.13 -9.07 5.66
N VAL A 188 -21.01 -8.67 6.28
CA VAL A 188 -20.09 -7.64 5.85
C VAL A 188 -18.73 -7.94 6.47
N THR A 189 -17.65 -7.72 5.73
CA THR A 189 -16.27 -7.81 6.21
C THR A 189 -15.58 -6.47 5.98
N VAL A 190 -15.05 -5.88 7.03
CA VAL A 190 -14.17 -4.71 6.95
C VAL A 190 -12.74 -5.23 6.89
N VAL A 191 -12.01 -4.97 5.81
CA VAL A 191 -10.64 -5.41 5.60
C VAL A 191 -9.71 -4.21 5.74
N ASN A 192 -8.89 -4.21 6.79
CA ASN A 192 -7.96 -3.13 7.10
C ASN A 192 -6.53 -3.57 6.81
N PHE A 193 -5.84 -2.81 5.97
CA PHE A 193 -4.43 -3.00 5.66
C PHE A 193 -3.57 -2.09 6.53
N TRP A 194 -2.58 -2.66 7.20
CA TRP A 194 -1.73 -1.97 8.15
C TRP A 194 -0.31 -2.55 8.20
N PHE A 195 0.59 -1.93 8.96
CA PHE A 195 1.90 -2.49 9.30
C PHE A 195 2.40 -1.96 10.65
N THR A 196 3.36 -2.68 11.28
CA THR A 196 3.73 -2.51 12.69
C THR A 196 4.35 -1.16 13.03
N THR A 197 5.08 -0.54 12.11
CA THR A 197 5.71 0.78 12.31
C THR A 197 4.85 1.96 11.87
N CYS A 198 3.67 1.71 11.30
CA CYS A 198 2.71 2.75 10.89
C CYS A 198 1.97 3.31 12.11
N LYS A 199 2.37 4.48 12.61
CA LYS A 199 1.76 5.10 13.79
C LYS A 199 0.24 5.29 13.69
N PRO A 200 -0.33 5.87 12.58
CA PRO A 200 -1.78 5.99 12.45
C PRO A 200 -2.48 4.63 12.42
N CYS A 201 -1.88 3.61 11.75
CA CYS A 201 -2.44 2.26 11.73
C CYS A 201 -2.52 1.67 13.13
N VAL A 202 -1.41 1.70 13.88
CA VAL A 202 -1.34 1.21 15.25
C VAL A 202 -2.25 2.01 16.18
N GLY A 203 -2.51 3.29 15.84
CA GLY A 203 -3.41 4.16 16.58
C GLY A 203 -4.87 3.71 16.56
N GLU A 204 -5.33 3.14 15.44
CA GLU A 204 -6.74 2.76 15.22
C GLU A 204 -7.10 1.30 15.60
N LEU A 205 -6.11 0.46 15.96
CA LEU A 205 -6.34 -0.98 16.20
C LEU A 205 -7.40 -1.26 17.26
N ALA A 206 -7.42 -0.47 18.34
CA ALA A 206 -8.42 -0.62 19.40
C ALA A 206 -9.83 -0.23 18.94
N ASP A 207 -9.95 0.81 18.09
CA ASP A 207 -11.23 1.26 17.54
C ASP A 207 -11.76 0.23 16.51
N LEU A 208 -10.86 -0.39 15.73
CA LEU A 208 -11.20 -1.50 14.84
C LEU A 208 -11.67 -2.74 15.62
N ASP A 209 -11.08 -3.02 16.78
CA ASP A 209 -11.56 -4.11 17.64
C ASP A 209 -12.95 -3.83 18.20
N ALA A 210 -13.22 -2.60 18.64
CA ALA A 210 -14.55 -2.18 19.06
C ALA A 210 -15.57 -2.33 17.92
N LEU A 211 -15.21 -1.89 16.72
CA LEU A 211 -16.03 -2.07 15.51
C LEU A 211 -16.27 -3.56 15.21
N ASN A 212 -15.26 -4.41 15.35
CA ASN A 212 -15.40 -5.85 15.18
C ASN A 212 -16.44 -6.46 16.14
N GLN A 213 -16.42 -6.04 17.41
CA GLN A 213 -17.41 -6.47 18.41
C GLN A 213 -18.83 -6.01 18.04
N GLU A 214 -18.99 -4.80 17.50
CA GLU A 214 -20.29 -4.31 17.02
C GLU A 214 -20.78 -5.08 15.78
N LEU A 215 -19.89 -5.32 14.83
CA LEU A 215 -20.21 -6.05 13.59
C LEU A 215 -20.55 -7.50 13.86
N ALA A 216 -19.89 -8.14 14.83
CA ALA A 216 -20.20 -9.52 15.22
C ALA A 216 -21.67 -9.70 15.62
N GLN A 217 -22.30 -8.70 16.27
CA GLN A 217 -23.72 -8.72 16.61
C GLN A 217 -24.63 -8.67 15.39
N LYS A 218 -24.11 -8.20 14.25
CA LYS A 218 -24.81 -8.11 12.96
C LYS A 218 -24.38 -9.24 12.00
N GLY A 219 -23.56 -10.18 12.47
CA GLY A 219 -22.99 -11.28 11.67
C GLY A 219 -21.86 -10.86 10.74
N GLY A 220 -21.22 -9.71 10.98
CA GLY A 220 -20.06 -9.21 10.23
C GLY A 220 -18.77 -9.33 11.03
N ALA A 221 -17.66 -8.93 10.43
CA ALA A 221 -16.34 -8.97 11.06
C ALA A 221 -15.41 -7.84 10.55
N VAL A 222 -14.38 -7.55 11.37
CA VAL A 222 -13.18 -6.83 10.91
C VAL A 222 -12.05 -7.85 10.73
N VAL A 223 -11.26 -7.68 9.69
CA VAL A 223 -10.07 -8.48 9.41
C VAL A 223 -8.90 -7.54 9.11
N GLY A 224 -7.76 -7.78 9.76
CA GLY A 224 -6.51 -7.08 9.50
C GLY A 224 -5.63 -7.85 8.52
N ILE A 225 -4.91 -7.13 7.68
CA ILE A 225 -3.84 -7.67 6.84
C ILE A 225 -2.62 -6.81 7.11
N ASN A 226 -1.61 -7.39 7.76
CA ASN A 226 -0.35 -6.68 7.98
C ASN A 226 0.58 -6.92 6.79
N ALA A 227 0.95 -5.85 6.09
CA ALA A 227 1.76 -5.95 4.89
C ALA A 227 3.16 -6.58 5.13
N PHE A 228 3.65 -6.56 6.38
CA PHE A 228 4.95 -7.17 6.72
C PHE A 228 4.86 -8.66 7.06
N THR A 229 3.66 -9.18 7.30
CA THR A 229 3.47 -10.61 7.63
C THR A 229 3.23 -11.49 6.40
N LEU A 230 3.25 -10.92 5.19
CA LEU A 230 3.16 -11.69 3.95
C LEU A 230 4.24 -12.79 3.92
N ASP A 231 3.99 -13.86 3.18
CA ASP A 231 4.84 -15.06 3.11
C ASP A 231 5.07 -15.77 4.47
N GLY A 232 4.36 -15.33 5.51
CA GLY A 232 4.44 -15.94 6.84
C GLY A 232 5.72 -15.63 7.59
N ASP A 233 6.30 -14.43 7.41
CA ASP A 233 7.48 -14.00 8.15
C ASP A 233 7.25 -14.08 9.67
N GLU A 234 7.93 -15.03 10.32
CA GLU A 234 7.75 -15.34 11.74
C GLU A 234 8.09 -14.15 12.66
N GLY A 235 9.09 -13.34 12.27
CA GLY A 235 9.51 -12.16 13.02
C GLY A 235 8.44 -11.07 12.97
N ALA A 236 7.94 -10.77 11.77
CA ALA A 236 6.86 -9.80 11.56
C ALA A 236 5.55 -10.25 12.20
N ILE A 237 5.23 -11.56 12.15
CA ILE A 237 4.06 -12.13 12.84
C ILE A 237 4.18 -11.97 14.36
N ALA A 238 5.35 -12.23 14.94
CA ALA A 238 5.56 -12.07 16.38
C ALA A 238 5.40 -10.59 16.80
N GLU A 239 5.97 -9.66 16.03
CA GLU A 239 5.84 -8.21 16.25
C GLU A 239 4.38 -7.75 16.12
N ALA A 240 3.67 -8.18 15.08
CA ALA A 240 2.26 -7.86 14.88
C ALA A 240 1.40 -8.32 16.06
N LYS A 241 1.60 -9.57 16.54
CA LYS A 241 0.92 -10.10 17.73
C LYS A 241 1.19 -9.28 18.99
N GLU A 242 2.44 -8.88 19.20
CA GLU A 242 2.82 -8.05 20.34
C GLU A 242 2.09 -6.70 20.32
N ILE A 243 2.05 -6.04 19.15
CA ILE A 243 1.37 -4.75 18.99
C ILE A 243 -0.14 -4.90 19.17
N LEU A 244 -0.77 -5.88 18.54
CA LEU A 244 -2.20 -6.18 18.70
C LEU A 244 -2.55 -6.39 20.16
N SER A 245 -1.76 -7.21 20.88
CA SER A 245 -1.94 -7.46 22.31
C SER A 245 -1.80 -6.18 23.14
N LYS A 246 -0.78 -5.36 22.88
CA LYS A 246 -0.58 -4.07 23.60
C LYS A 246 -1.74 -3.09 23.38
N LYS A 247 -2.39 -3.18 22.22
CA LYS A 247 -3.54 -2.34 21.87
C LYS A 247 -4.88 -2.93 22.30
N GLY A 248 -4.89 -4.14 22.85
CA GLY A 248 -6.11 -4.85 23.22
C GLY A 248 -6.96 -5.25 22.01
N ALA A 249 -6.36 -5.36 20.85
CA ALA A 249 -7.04 -5.74 19.61
C ALA A 249 -6.97 -7.26 19.43
N ALA A 250 -8.14 -7.91 19.33
CA ALA A 250 -8.29 -9.36 19.24
C ALA A 250 -8.97 -9.81 17.94
N TYR A 251 -9.34 -8.89 17.06
CA TYR A 251 -9.91 -9.25 15.77
C TYR A 251 -8.90 -9.99 14.90
N GLN A 252 -9.40 -10.82 13.98
CA GLN A 252 -8.59 -11.70 13.16
C GLN A 252 -7.64 -10.91 12.25
N ASN A 253 -6.37 -11.28 12.24
CA ASN A 253 -5.38 -10.78 11.31
C ASN A 253 -4.86 -11.93 10.46
N LEU A 254 -4.68 -11.68 9.15
CA LEU A 254 -4.35 -12.68 8.13
C LEU A 254 -3.05 -12.35 7.43
N TRP A 255 -2.44 -13.39 6.87
CA TRP A 255 -1.37 -13.30 5.89
C TRP A 255 -1.56 -14.34 4.78
N PHE A 256 -0.97 -14.11 3.63
CA PHE A 256 -0.96 -14.96 2.45
C PHE A 256 0.33 -14.72 1.66
N ASP A 257 0.58 -15.53 0.64
CA ASP A 257 1.77 -15.42 -0.19
C ASP A 257 1.76 -14.10 -0.97
N SER A 258 2.92 -13.42 -1.01
CA SER A 258 3.09 -12.12 -1.68
C SER A 258 2.88 -12.20 -3.20
N ASP A 259 3.12 -13.37 -3.80
CA ASP A 259 2.89 -13.65 -5.22
C ASP A 259 1.45 -14.08 -5.57
N SER A 260 0.57 -14.22 -4.56
CA SER A 260 -0.87 -14.43 -4.77
C SER A 260 -1.55 -13.17 -5.33
N ASP A 261 -2.79 -13.30 -5.83
CA ASP A 261 -3.57 -12.13 -6.29
C ASP A 261 -3.79 -11.11 -5.16
N ALA A 262 -4.09 -11.58 -3.95
CA ALA A 262 -4.24 -10.72 -2.77
C ALA A 262 -2.88 -10.15 -2.29
N GLY A 263 -1.77 -10.88 -2.45
CA GLY A 263 -0.43 -10.38 -2.15
C GLY A 263 -0.05 -9.24 -3.09
N ARG A 264 -0.24 -9.40 -4.40
CA ARG A 264 -0.04 -8.34 -5.38
C ARG A 264 -0.97 -7.14 -5.15
N PHE A 265 -2.22 -7.38 -4.79
CA PHE A 265 -3.15 -6.33 -4.40
C PHE A 265 -2.63 -5.55 -3.18
N THR A 266 -2.14 -6.24 -2.16
CA THR A 266 -1.55 -5.61 -0.97
C THR A 266 -0.30 -4.79 -1.30
N ALA A 267 0.57 -5.32 -2.15
CA ALA A 267 1.77 -4.63 -2.63
C ALA A 267 1.45 -3.40 -3.50
N GLY A 268 0.28 -3.39 -4.14
CA GLY A 268 -0.21 -2.25 -4.92
C GLY A 268 -0.84 -1.12 -4.08
N LEU A 269 -0.97 -1.27 -2.77
CA LEU A 269 -1.51 -0.20 -1.92
C LEU A 269 -0.47 0.90 -1.72
N TYR A 270 -0.82 2.10 -2.13
CA TYR A 270 0.06 3.28 -2.06
C TYR A 270 0.02 4.02 -0.72
N ALA A 271 -0.91 3.68 0.19
CA ALA A 271 -1.04 4.35 1.47
C ALA A 271 -1.56 3.41 2.57
N PHE A 272 -1.15 3.67 3.81
CA PHE A 272 -1.61 2.94 4.99
C PHE A 272 -1.97 3.90 6.13
N PRO A 273 -3.00 3.57 6.94
CA PRO A 273 -3.89 2.42 6.73
C PRO A 273 -4.81 2.64 5.53
N THR A 274 -5.22 1.55 4.89
CA THR A 274 -6.30 1.55 3.89
C THR A 274 -7.34 0.52 4.29
N THR A 275 -8.61 0.89 4.23
CA THR A 275 -9.72 0.05 4.69
C THR A 275 -10.74 -0.14 3.58
N TYR A 276 -11.04 -1.41 3.27
CA TYR A 276 -12.09 -1.82 2.34
C TYR A 276 -13.30 -2.37 3.08
N VAL A 277 -14.48 -2.18 2.53
CA VAL A 277 -15.70 -2.86 2.97
C VAL A 277 -16.10 -3.89 1.90
N VAL A 278 -16.27 -5.13 2.29
CA VAL A 278 -16.58 -6.26 1.38
C VAL A 278 -17.89 -6.89 1.77
N ASP A 279 -18.76 -7.14 0.79
CA ASP A 279 -20.04 -7.79 1.04
C ASP A 279 -19.92 -9.33 1.14
N GLN A 280 -21.01 -10.01 1.50
CA GLN A 280 -21.05 -11.47 1.63
C GLN A 280 -20.73 -12.25 0.35
N ASN A 281 -20.68 -11.59 -0.81
CA ASN A 281 -20.37 -12.20 -2.10
C ASN A 281 -18.91 -11.92 -2.51
N GLY A 282 -18.12 -11.26 -1.65
CA GLY A 282 -16.75 -10.85 -1.94
C GLY A 282 -16.65 -9.61 -2.83
N ASN A 283 -17.72 -8.82 -2.98
CA ASN A 283 -17.66 -7.58 -3.75
C ASN A 283 -17.20 -6.44 -2.84
N ILE A 284 -16.31 -5.60 -3.36
CA ILE A 284 -15.92 -4.34 -2.73
C ILE A 284 -17.11 -3.37 -2.77
N VAL A 285 -17.42 -2.73 -1.66
CA VAL A 285 -18.54 -1.80 -1.50
C VAL A 285 -18.02 -0.37 -1.43
N GLY A 286 -18.21 0.39 -2.49
CA GLY A 286 -17.74 1.78 -2.62
C GLY A 286 -16.23 1.89 -2.73
N GLU A 287 -15.72 3.10 -2.53
CA GLU A 287 -14.29 3.39 -2.61
C GLU A 287 -13.58 3.02 -1.30
N PRO A 288 -12.29 2.62 -1.34
CA PRO A 288 -11.51 2.37 -0.14
C PRO A 288 -11.35 3.65 0.70
N ILE A 289 -11.26 3.49 2.00
CA ILE A 289 -10.96 4.57 2.92
C ILE A 289 -9.46 4.61 3.15
N VAL A 290 -8.81 5.65 2.65
CA VAL A 290 -7.38 5.89 2.81
C VAL A 290 -7.14 6.78 4.03
N GLY A 291 -6.30 6.33 4.96
CA GLY A 291 -6.05 6.95 6.24
C GLY A 291 -6.85 6.33 7.39
N ALA A 292 -6.49 6.71 8.63
CA ALA A 292 -7.07 6.13 9.83
C ALA A 292 -8.58 6.40 9.94
N VAL A 293 -9.37 5.37 10.25
CA VAL A 293 -10.84 5.42 10.33
C VAL A 293 -11.35 6.11 11.60
N THR A 294 -10.47 6.66 12.42
CA THR A 294 -10.79 7.29 13.71
C THR A 294 -11.23 8.75 13.60
N SER A 295 -11.01 9.44 12.46
CA SER A 295 -11.53 10.77 12.26
C SER A 295 -13.05 10.75 12.06
N PRO A 296 -13.79 11.80 12.48
CA PRO A 296 -15.25 11.84 12.32
C PRO A 296 -15.72 11.65 10.88
N GLU A 297 -14.96 12.16 9.91
CA GLU A 297 -15.27 12.04 8.48
C GLU A 297 -15.08 10.60 7.99
N GLN A 298 -13.95 9.97 8.33
CA GLN A 298 -13.62 8.59 7.94
C GLN A 298 -14.56 7.59 8.64
N THR A 299 -14.83 7.77 9.93
CA THR A 299 -15.81 6.96 10.67
C THR A 299 -17.20 7.04 10.01
N LYS A 300 -17.64 8.23 9.61
CA LYS A 300 -18.92 8.39 8.92
C LYS A 300 -18.93 7.70 7.56
N ALA A 301 -17.84 7.81 6.79
CA ALA A 301 -17.71 7.16 5.49
C ALA A 301 -17.73 5.63 5.65
N LEU A 302 -16.96 5.08 6.60
CA LEU A 302 -16.92 3.64 6.90
C LEU A 302 -18.30 3.11 7.28
N ASN A 303 -19.00 3.80 8.18
CA ASN A 303 -20.36 3.40 8.59
C ASN A 303 -21.35 3.41 7.43
N ALA A 304 -21.25 4.37 6.52
CA ALA A 304 -22.11 4.43 5.33
C ALA A 304 -21.88 3.22 4.40
N LEU A 305 -20.63 2.81 4.18
CA LEU A 305 -20.30 1.63 3.38
C LEU A 305 -20.76 0.34 4.06
N ILE A 306 -20.58 0.22 5.37
CA ILE A 306 -21.07 -0.92 6.16
C ILE A 306 -22.59 -1.06 6.04
N GLU A 307 -23.36 0.01 6.21
CA GLU A 307 -24.82 0.00 6.07
C GLU A 307 -25.24 -0.35 4.64
N GLN A 308 -24.50 0.10 3.61
CA GLN A 308 -24.72 -0.27 2.22
C GLN A 308 -24.55 -1.78 2.00
N ALA A 309 -23.46 -2.37 2.53
CA ALA A 309 -23.21 -3.81 2.47
C ALA A 309 -24.32 -4.62 3.15
N LEU A 310 -24.69 -4.23 4.38
CA LEU A 310 -25.77 -4.87 5.13
C LEU A 310 -27.14 -4.77 4.46
N ALA A 311 -27.43 -3.66 3.77
CA ALA A 311 -28.66 -3.52 3.01
C ALA A 311 -28.71 -4.45 1.79
N THR A 312 -27.56 -4.71 1.16
CA THR A 312 -27.44 -5.68 0.05
C THR A 312 -27.66 -7.10 0.54
N CYS A 313 -27.09 -7.47 1.68
CA CYS A 313 -27.29 -8.77 2.32
C CYS A 313 -28.79 -9.04 2.63
N LYS A 314 -29.52 -8.06 3.13
CA LYS A 314 -30.96 -8.18 3.43
C LYS A 314 -31.81 -8.38 2.16
N ARG A 315 -31.41 -7.81 1.02
CA ARG A 315 -32.11 -7.93 -0.27
C ARG A 315 -31.89 -9.28 -0.95
N ASN A 316 -30.75 -9.91 -0.71
CA ASN A 316 -30.35 -11.21 -1.24
C ASN A 316 -29.95 -12.15 -0.09
N PRO A 317 -30.92 -12.61 0.75
CA PRO A 317 -30.62 -13.57 1.80
C PRO A 317 -30.12 -14.88 1.17
N ARG A 318 -29.10 -15.46 1.77
CA ARG A 318 -28.61 -16.79 1.36
C ARG A 318 -29.74 -17.82 1.47
N PRO A 319 -29.87 -18.74 0.50
CA PRO A 319 -30.71 -19.93 0.72
C PRO A 319 -30.11 -20.71 1.92
N VAL A 320 -30.97 -21.03 2.88
CA VAL A 320 -30.70 -21.85 4.08
C VAL A 320 -30.41 -23.28 3.64
#